data_776fdb2bdb32f5ab2ce822f5ce519cfe
#
_entry.id   776fdb2bdb32f5ab2ce822f5ce519cfe
#
_cell.length_a   1.000
_cell.length_b   1.000
_cell.length_c   1.000
_cell.angle_alpha   90.00
_cell.angle_beta   90.00
_cell.angle_gamma   90.00
#
_symmetry.space_group_name_H-M   'P 1'
#
loop_
_entity.id
_entity.type
_entity.pdbx_description
1 polymer ?
#
loop_
_entity_poly.entity_id
_entity_poly.type
_entity_poly.pdbx_seq_one_letter_code
_entity_poly.pdbx_strand_id
1 'polypeptide(L)'
;MVSKTQRASMITFGCLVLTVICFVSYQLTWNISKLHVAYPGSSFYNELLFRVPAIPLGRENNSCLVKDGESATKGPPQRQRTPKRRWERYFQQVLDRFSVNFSSEFRNPCWYEGTELQCVPYFYQLGSYKCGTTDLWDKLTQHPDVLPVAKEPHWWALRRFGFTDTPIHKDLVLHIRNETGQDDDSSVQWYLNLYKNQSVELIQKNPKLIFGDASISNLWGLGIYNWKEHFPNQTDPPVFLSDLIHAVQPTAKITVILRDPVEKLWTTYMLRRSVTQDSSTFDTYTNRLIKNAAKCESIHTPLYCAFTNEAMPVSPLRNKLYEGVFVLYLREWIEVFGSKNIHVLRIEDWKSNPINELERLIKYLELDPLPTETLNSIVSRSKINVNKYAKKRNMTMWQSTRKKLQKFYRPWNQHLSELLKDQKYTWDY
;
A
#
# COMPACT_ATOMS: atom_id res chain seq x y z
N MET A 1 50.11 -28.51 40.50
CA MET A 1 49.12 -29.61 40.51
C MET A 1 47.82 -29.11 41.16
N VAL A 2 46.79 -28.87 40.39
CA VAL A 2 45.51 -28.44 40.96
C VAL A 2 44.80 -29.68 41.50
N SER A 3 44.36 -29.64 42.74
CA SER A 3 43.72 -30.78 43.40
C SER A 3 42.41 -31.18 42.75
N LYS A 4 42.05 -32.46 42.85
CA LYS A 4 40.80 -33.03 42.29
C LYS A 4 39.56 -32.24 42.78
N THR A 5 39.58 -31.71 43.99
CA THR A 5 38.52 -30.87 44.59
C THR A 5 38.40 -29.51 43.92
N GLN A 6 39.49 -28.86 43.52
CA GLN A 6 39.45 -27.58 42.80
C GLN A 6 38.93 -27.73 41.37
N ARG A 7 39.21 -28.84 40.68
CA ARG A 7 38.62 -29.11 39.33
C ARG A 7 37.12 -29.37 39.39
N ALA A 8 36.64 -30.07 40.42
CA ALA A 8 35.20 -30.31 40.57
C ALA A 8 34.45 -28.99 40.88
N SER A 9 35.03 -28.08 41.68
CA SER A 9 34.47 -26.77 41.97
C SER A 9 34.42 -25.83 40.74
N MET A 10 35.43 -25.89 39.87
CA MET A 10 35.43 -25.08 38.64
C MET A 10 34.42 -25.60 37.60
N ILE A 11 34.18 -26.90 37.51
CA ILE A 11 33.19 -27.49 36.60
C ILE A 11 31.79 -27.15 37.09
N THR A 12 31.49 -27.24 38.36
CA THR A 12 30.19 -26.85 38.93
C THR A 12 29.91 -25.36 38.79
N PHE A 13 30.93 -24.50 38.96
CA PHE A 13 30.78 -23.06 38.77
C PHE A 13 30.57 -22.72 37.28
N GLY A 14 31.26 -23.38 36.34
CA GLY A 14 31.06 -23.21 34.89
C GLY A 14 29.67 -23.65 34.42
N CYS A 15 29.12 -24.77 34.97
CA CYS A 15 27.76 -25.19 34.68
C CYS A 15 26.70 -24.21 35.22
N LEU A 16 26.94 -23.64 36.40
CA LEU A 16 26.03 -22.66 37.01
C LEU A 16 25.99 -21.35 36.19
N VAL A 17 27.13 -20.88 35.73
CA VAL A 17 27.22 -19.69 34.86
C VAL A 17 26.53 -19.92 33.52
N LEU A 18 26.70 -21.08 32.88
CA LEU A 18 26.02 -21.43 31.64
C LEU A 18 24.51 -21.55 31.82
N THR A 19 24.02 -22.13 32.90
CA THR A 19 22.58 -22.18 33.21
C THR A 19 21.98 -20.79 33.47
N VAL A 20 22.69 -19.90 34.13
CA VAL A 20 22.25 -18.52 34.35
C VAL A 20 22.22 -17.74 33.02
N ILE A 21 23.22 -17.90 32.16
CA ILE A 21 23.24 -17.25 30.83
C ILE A 21 22.10 -17.77 29.96
N CYS A 22 21.86 -19.09 29.94
CA CYS A 22 20.72 -19.66 29.23
C CYS A 22 19.38 -19.19 29.78
N PHE A 23 19.23 -19.08 31.09
CA PHE A 23 18.00 -18.60 31.72
C PHE A 23 17.77 -17.12 31.49
N VAL A 24 18.81 -16.29 31.53
CA VAL A 24 18.72 -14.86 31.19
C VAL A 24 18.41 -14.66 29.71
N SER A 25 19.02 -15.44 28.84
CA SER A 25 18.70 -15.41 27.39
C SER A 25 17.27 -15.88 27.14
N TYR A 26 16.78 -16.91 27.83
CA TYR A 26 15.40 -17.37 27.73
C TYR A 26 14.42 -16.35 28.30
N GLN A 27 14.72 -15.70 29.41
CA GLN A 27 13.90 -14.62 29.98
C GLN A 27 13.89 -13.38 29.12
N LEU A 28 15.01 -13.02 28.44
CA LEU A 28 15.08 -11.94 27.48
C LEU A 28 14.24 -12.23 26.22
N THR A 29 14.33 -13.44 25.68
CA THR A 29 13.48 -13.85 24.55
C THR A 29 12.01 -13.96 24.95
N TRP A 30 11.70 -14.45 26.13
CA TRP A 30 10.34 -14.50 26.68
C TRP A 30 9.74 -13.12 26.96
N ASN A 31 10.53 -12.17 27.48
CA ASN A 31 10.08 -10.79 27.69
C ASN A 31 9.96 -10.01 26.40
N ILE A 32 10.80 -10.28 25.40
CA ILE A 32 10.65 -9.72 24.05
C ILE A 32 9.35 -10.24 23.42
N SER A 33 9.02 -11.51 23.55
CA SER A 33 7.77 -12.07 23.04
C SER A 33 6.53 -11.52 23.77
N LYS A 34 6.61 -11.23 25.06
CA LYS A 34 5.52 -10.59 25.83
C LYS A 34 5.35 -9.09 25.53
N LEU A 35 6.41 -8.36 25.17
CA LEU A 35 6.33 -6.97 24.71
C LEU A 35 5.60 -6.85 23.37
N HIS A 36 5.54 -7.92 22.57
CA HIS A 36 4.76 -7.99 21.33
C HIS A 36 3.23 -8.15 21.56
N VAL A 37 2.78 -8.49 22.76
CA VAL A 37 1.35 -8.78 23.05
C VAL A 37 0.58 -7.57 23.59
N ALA A 38 1.21 -6.44 23.90
CA ALA A 38 0.63 -5.40 24.76
C ALA A 38 0.15 -4.10 24.07
N TYR A 39 0.03 -4.03 22.74
CA TYR A 39 -0.51 -2.81 22.07
C TYR A 39 -1.52 -3.13 20.98
N PRO A 40 -2.81 -2.89 21.18
CA PRO A 40 -3.81 -2.91 20.13
C PRO A 40 -3.85 -1.55 19.40
N GLY A 41 -3.72 -1.57 18.08
CA GLY A 41 -4.13 -0.45 17.24
C GLY A 41 -3.06 0.19 16.36
N SER A 42 -3.12 -0.07 15.06
CA SER A 42 -2.75 0.80 13.92
C SER A 42 -1.32 1.33 13.74
N SER A 43 -0.31 0.80 14.42
CA SER A 43 1.03 1.39 14.46
C SER A 43 2.15 0.57 13.83
N PHE A 44 1.95 -0.72 13.58
CA PHE A 44 3.04 -1.63 13.20
C PHE A 44 3.58 -1.41 11.77
N TYR A 45 2.74 -0.99 10.84
CA TYR A 45 3.20 -0.67 9.48
C TYR A 45 4.26 0.44 9.46
N ASN A 46 4.20 1.33 10.47
CA ASN A 46 5.18 2.39 10.65
C ASN A 46 6.47 1.93 11.36
N GLU A 47 6.42 0.90 12.21
CA GLU A 47 7.60 0.48 12.99
C GLU A 47 8.54 -0.46 12.23
N LEU A 48 8.02 -1.40 11.44
CA LEU A 48 8.86 -2.32 10.66
C LEU A 48 9.59 -1.65 9.50
N LEU A 49 8.97 -0.63 8.90
CA LEU A 49 9.62 0.19 7.87
C LEU A 49 10.71 1.11 8.46
N PHE A 50 10.84 1.24 9.80
CA PHE A 50 11.63 2.29 10.45
C PHE A 50 12.66 1.81 11.48
N ARG A 51 12.85 0.50 11.70
CA ARG A 51 13.93 -0.02 12.53
C ARG A 51 15.22 -0.18 11.72
N VAL A 52 15.91 0.93 11.48
CA VAL A 52 17.32 0.93 11.08
C VAL A 52 18.07 1.81 12.07
N PRO A 53 19.20 1.34 12.66
CA PRO A 53 20.00 2.13 13.60
C PRO A 53 20.49 3.43 12.96
N ALA A 54 20.50 4.50 13.73
CA ALA A 54 21.08 5.77 13.32
C ALA A 54 22.61 5.60 13.11
N ILE A 55 23.08 5.74 11.88
CA ILE A 55 24.51 5.83 11.58
C ILE A 55 24.93 7.29 11.74
N PRO A 56 26.06 7.59 12.42
CA PRO A 56 26.53 8.95 12.64
C PRO A 56 26.83 9.65 11.32
N LEU A 57 26.34 10.88 11.18
CA LEU A 57 26.58 11.74 10.02
C LEU A 57 28.03 12.24 10.02
N GLY A 58 28.87 11.74 9.13
CA GLY A 58 30.11 12.37 8.75
C GLY A 58 29.83 13.71 8.06
N ARG A 59 30.52 14.76 8.49
CA ARG A 59 30.49 16.06 7.83
C ARG A 59 31.22 15.94 6.49
N GLU A 60 30.53 16.10 5.39
CA GLU A 60 31.14 16.41 4.09
C GLU A 60 30.72 17.81 3.64
N ASN A 61 31.71 18.68 3.61
CA ASN A 61 31.67 19.94 2.87
C ASN A 61 31.85 19.62 1.39
N ASN A 62 30.89 19.90 0.56
CA ASN A 62 31.16 20.21 -0.85
C ASN A 62 29.96 20.97 -1.46
N SER A 63 30.24 22.20 -1.84
CA SER A 63 29.42 23.04 -2.68
C SER A 63 29.48 22.55 -4.13
N CYS A 64 28.36 22.08 -4.65
CA CYS A 64 28.16 21.90 -6.09
C CYS A 64 26.99 22.74 -6.57
N LEU A 65 27.30 23.75 -7.36
CA LEU A 65 26.39 24.55 -8.16
C LEU A 65 25.66 23.63 -9.16
N VAL A 66 24.36 23.59 -9.06
CA VAL A 66 23.50 22.92 -10.04
C VAL A 66 23.49 23.80 -11.30
N LYS A 67 24.07 23.32 -12.38
CA LYS A 67 23.80 23.87 -13.72
C LYS A 67 22.37 23.58 -14.09
N ASP A 68 21.66 24.62 -14.54
CA ASP A 68 20.34 24.50 -15.14
C ASP A 68 20.43 23.66 -16.42
N GLY A 69 20.14 22.36 -16.30
CA GLY A 69 20.09 21.43 -17.40
C GLY A 69 18.64 21.13 -17.73
N GLU A 70 18.21 21.51 -18.90
CA GLU A 70 16.95 21.07 -19.51
C GLU A 70 16.88 19.53 -19.54
N SER A 71 16.17 18.95 -18.58
CA SER A 71 15.88 17.52 -18.60
C SER A 71 14.51 17.27 -17.98
N ALA A 72 13.50 17.27 -18.82
CA ALA A 72 12.22 16.58 -18.59
C ALA A 72 11.18 16.96 -19.65
N THR A 73 11.53 16.87 -20.93
CA THR A 73 10.56 17.07 -22.04
C THR A 73 10.15 15.78 -22.73
N LYS A 74 10.69 14.62 -22.33
CA LYS A 74 10.22 13.34 -22.85
C LYS A 74 9.23 12.76 -21.85
N GLY A 75 7.98 12.60 -22.28
CA GLY A 75 6.96 11.86 -21.56
C GLY A 75 7.49 10.49 -21.12
N PRO A 76 6.93 9.89 -20.06
CA PRO A 76 7.38 8.58 -19.61
C PRO A 76 7.38 7.60 -20.78
N PRO A 77 8.46 6.80 -20.94
CA PRO A 77 8.62 5.91 -22.08
C PRO A 77 7.46 4.91 -22.17
N GLN A 78 7.00 4.64 -23.38
CA GLN A 78 6.05 3.54 -23.63
C GLN A 78 6.75 2.22 -23.29
N ARG A 79 6.10 1.42 -22.49
CA ARG A 79 6.59 0.12 -22.04
C ARG A 79 6.60 -0.90 -23.18
N GLN A 80 7.71 -1.64 -23.35
CA GLN A 80 7.72 -2.89 -24.10
C GLN A 80 7.13 -4.00 -23.22
N ARG A 81 5.92 -4.47 -23.51
CA ARG A 81 5.29 -5.54 -22.76
C ARG A 81 6.05 -6.86 -22.92
N THR A 82 6.37 -7.50 -21.81
CA THR A 82 6.93 -8.86 -21.81
C THR A 82 5.91 -9.84 -22.37
N PRO A 83 6.31 -10.82 -23.22
CA PRO A 83 5.40 -11.82 -23.73
C PRO A 83 4.62 -12.50 -22.60
N LYS A 84 3.31 -12.57 -22.73
CA LYS A 84 2.35 -13.09 -21.74
C LYS A 84 2.79 -14.41 -21.08
N ARG A 85 3.31 -15.36 -21.87
CA ARG A 85 3.77 -16.68 -21.36
C ARG A 85 4.92 -16.64 -20.35
N ARG A 86 5.69 -15.54 -20.23
CA ARG A 86 6.85 -15.47 -19.35
C ARG A 86 6.47 -15.07 -17.93
N TRP A 87 5.55 -14.15 -17.77
CA TRP A 87 5.06 -13.75 -16.45
C TRP A 87 3.97 -14.69 -15.93
N GLU A 88 3.19 -15.34 -16.81
CA GLU A 88 2.23 -16.39 -16.45
C GLU A 88 2.87 -17.50 -15.64
N ARG A 89 4.07 -17.97 -16.02
CA ARG A 89 4.81 -18.97 -15.23
C ARG A 89 5.17 -18.50 -13.82
N TYR A 90 5.49 -17.21 -13.66
CA TYR A 90 5.80 -16.63 -12.36
C TYR A 90 4.59 -16.60 -11.43
N PHE A 91 3.40 -16.42 -11.99
CA PHE A 91 2.14 -16.34 -11.25
C PHE A 91 1.26 -17.59 -11.39
N GLN A 92 1.80 -18.67 -11.97
CA GLN A 92 1.02 -19.84 -12.38
C GLN A 92 0.10 -20.35 -11.27
N GLN A 93 0.59 -20.50 -10.03
CA GLN A 93 -0.21 -20.97 -8.89
C GLN A 93 -1.46 -20.08 -8.62
N VAL A 94 -1.34 -18.78 -8.81
CA VAL A 94 -2.46 -17.86 -8.66
C VAL A 94 -3.41 -17.97 -9.85
N LEU A 95 -2.87 -18.01 -11.07
CA LEU A 95 -3.67 -18.12 -12.28
C LEU A 95 -4.41 -19.45 -12.37
N ASP A 96 -3.77 -20.56 -11.99
CA ASP A 96 -4.40 -21.89 -11.98
C ASP A 96 -5.59 -21.93 -11.03
N ARG A 97 -5.45 -21.32 -9.84
CA ARG A 97 -6.52 -21.26 -8.85
C ARG A 97 -7.69 -20.40 -9.29
N PHE A 98 -7.45 -19.35 -10.07
CA PHE A 98 -8.47 -18.47 -10.63
C PHE A 98 -8.82 -18.72 -12.11
N SER A 99 -8.38 -19.86 -12.67
CA SER A 99 -8.82 -20.31 -14.01
C SER A 99 -10.25 -20.85 -13.94
N VAL A 100 -11.20 -19.98 -13.60
CA VAL A 100 -12.61 -20.33 -13.35
C VAL A 100 -13.54 -19.46 -14.19
N ASN A 101 -14.70 -19.98 -14.51
CA ASN A 101 -15.78 -19.20 -15.11
C ASN A 101 -16.65 -18.66 -13.99
N PHE A 102 -16.73 -17.33 -13.88
CA PHE A 102 -17.65 -16.69 -12.93
C PHE A 102 -19.09 -16.92 -13.33
N SER A 103 -19.93 -17.27 -12.36
CA SER A 103 -21.34 -17.43 -12.55
C SER A 103 -22.00 -16.10 -12.87
N SER A 104 -22.88 -16.07 -13.88
CA SER A 104 -23.70 -14.91 -14.22
C SER A 104 -24.89 -14.70 -13.24
N GLU A 105 -25.12 -15.62 -12.33
CA GLU A 105 -26.15 -15.52 -11.30
C GLU A 105 -25.87 -14.39 -10.30
N PHE A 106 -24.58 -14.16 -10.00
CA PHE A 106 -24.14 -13.19 -9.01
C PHE A 106 -23.55 -11.95 -9.69
N ARG A 107 -23.86 -10.79 -9.14
CA ARG A 107 -23.22 -9.53 -9.52
C ARG A 107 -21.74 -9.51 -9.14
N ASN A 108 -21.42 -10.02 -7.95
CA ASN A 108 -20.04 -10.22 -7.50
C ASN A 108 -19.42 -11.40 -8.28
N PRO A 109 -18.14 -11.34 -8.68
CA PRO A 109 -17.49 -12.44 -9.39
C PRO A 109 -17.36 -13.67 -8.49
N CYS A 110 -18.25 -14.63 -8.65
CA CYS A 110 -18.34 -15.85 -7.86
C CYS A 110 -18.36 -17.10 -8.74
N TRP A 111 -17.93 -18.22 -8.19
CA TRP A 111 -18.00 -19.54 -8.82
C TRP A 111 -18.24 -20.63 -7.77
N TYR A 112 -18.76 -21.76 -8.19
CA TYR A 112 -18.88 -22.92 -7.32
C TYR A 112 -17.66 -23.81 -7.40
N GLU A 113 -17.13 -24.22 -6.26
CA GLU A 113 -16.13 -25.24 -6.10
C GLU A 113 -16.77 -26.42 -5.36
N GLY A 114 -17.18 -27.44 -6.12
CA GLY A 114 -18.10 -28.45 -5.59
C GLY A 114 -19.44 -27.82 -5.22
N THR A 115 -19.80 -27.88 -3.94
CA THR A 115 -21.03 -27.25 -3.40
C THR A 115 -20.76 -25.88 -2.74
N GLU A 116 -19.50 -25.47 -2.61
CA GLU A 116 -19.14 -24.22 -1.95
C GLU A 116 -19.05 -23.07 -2.93
N LEU A 117 -19.72 -21.96 -2.62
CA LEU A 117 -19.56 -20.69 -3.36
C LEU A 117 -18.28 -20.02 -2.95
N GLN A 118 -17.47 -19.61 -3.93
CA GLN A 118 -16.25 -18.81 -3.78
C GLN A 118 -16.44 -17.51 -4.52
N CYS A 119 -15.90 -16.40 -3.99
CA CYS A 119 -16.01 -15.10 -4.62
C CYS A 119 -14.71 -14.31 -4.49
N VAL A 120 -14.41 -13.47 -5.49
CA VAL A 120 -13.38 -12.42 -5.44
C VAL A 120 -14.04 -11.04 -5.41
N PRO A 121 -13.34 -9.98 -5.00
CA PRO A 121 -13.90 -8.63 -4.95
C PRO A 121 -14.46 -8.17 -6.29
N TYR A 122 -15.62 -7.53 -6.29
CA TYR A 122 -16.20 -6.88 -7.48
C TYR A 122 -15.40 -5.66 -7.91
N PHE A 123 -14.84 -4.92 -6.95
CA PHE A 123 -14.02 -3.74 -7.21
C PHE A 123 -12.79 -3.68 -6.31
N TYR A 124 -11.78 -2.94 -6.77
CA TYR A 124 -10.54 -2.70 -6.03
C TYR A 124 -10.35 -1.19 -5.81
N GLN A 125 -10.26 -0.77 -4.54
CA GLN A 125 -9.87 0.59 -4.17
C GLN A 125 -8.35 0.64 -3.97
N LEU A 126 -7.61 1.04 -4.98
CA LEU A 126 -6.15 0.92 -5.02
C LEU A 126 -5.38 1.87 -4.10
N GLY A 127 -6.01 2.82 -3.50
CA GLY A 127 -5.35 3.81 -2.68
C GLY A 127 -5.56 5.21 -3.24
N SER A 128 -4.74 6.21 -2.94
CA SER A 128 -3.37 6.15 -2.49
C SER A 128 -3.24 6.38 -0.96
N TYR A 129 -2.09 5.97 -0.41
CA TYR A 129 -1.78 6.18 1.01
C TYR A 129 -1.90 7.67 1.39
N LYS A 130 -2.61 7.97 2.52
CA LYS A 130 -2.89 9.33 3.01
C LYS A 130 -3.74 10.23 2.12
N CYS A 131 -4.51 9.62 1.24
CA CYS A 131 -5.46 10.31 0.37
C CYS A 131 -6.92 10.20 0.80
N GLY A 132 -7.23 9.74 2.02
CA GLY A 132 -8.61 9.67 2.53
C GLY A 132 -9.34 8.35 2.20
N THR A 133 -8.62 7.32 1.79
CA THR A 133 -9.18 6.01 1.43
C THR A 133 -10.09 5.38 2.48
N THR A 134 -9.78 5.57 3.77
CA THR A 134 -10.57 4.98 4.86
C THR A 134 -11.91 5.70 5.02
N ASP A 135 -11.93 7.01 4.85
CA ASP A 135 -13.16 7.80 4.92
C ASP A 135 -14.09 7.49 3.74
N LEU A 136 -13.51 7.40 2.53
CA LEU A 136 -14.27 7.01 1.33
C LEU A 136 -14.84 5.60 1.46
N TRP A 137 -14.04 4.65 1.95
CA TRP A 137 -14.49 3.27 2.19
C TRP A 137 -15.64 3.18 3.18
N ASP A 138 -15.53 3.87 4.33
CA ASP A 138 -16.60 3.92 5.34
C ASP A 138 -17.92 4.44 4.76
N LYS A 139 -17.86 5.48 3.92
CA LYS A 139 -19.06 6.05 3.32
C LYS A 139 -19.66 5.13 2.23
N LEU A 140 -18.79 4.54 1.39
CA LEU A 140 -19.24 3.62 0.35
C LEU A 140 -19.91 2.37 0.93
N THR A 141 -19.37 1.81 2.01
CA THR A 141 -19.92 0.62 2.66
C THR A 141 -21.22 0.88 3.45
N GLN A 142 -21.74 2.11 3.45
CA GLN A 142 -23.09 2.41 3.91
C GLN A 142 -24.14 2.17 2.81
N HIS A 143 -23.75 1.94 1.57
CA HIS A 143 -24.67 1.56 0.52
C HIS A 143 -25.23 0.15 0.80
N PRO A 144 -26.56 -0.08 0.71
CA PRO A 144 -27.18 -1.35 1.10
C PRO A 144 -26.66 -2.55 0.30
N ASP A 145 -26.23 -2.35 -0.95
CA ASP A 145 -25.72 -3.42 -1.80
C ASP A 145 -24.20 -3.62 -1.66
N VAL A 146 -23.50 -2.85 -0.81
CA VAL A 146 -22.05 -2.98 -0.59
C VAL A 146 -21.78 -3.59 0.79
N LEU A 147 -21.24 -4.79 0.81
CA LEU A 147 -20.91 -5.48 2.05
C LEU A 147 -19.68 -4.88 2.73
N PRO A 148 -19.75 -4.58 4.05
CA PRO A 148 -18.66 -4.04 4.82
C PRO A 148 -17.65 -5.13 5.19
N VAL A 149 -16.72 -5.42 4.29
CA VAL A 149 -15.64 -6.38 4.54
C VAL A 149 -14.41 -5.72 5.14
N ALA A 150 -13.48 -6.55 5.66
CA ALA A 150 -12.22 -6.09 6.22
C ALA A 150 -11.42 -5.28 5.20
N LYS A 151 -11.06 -4.05 5.60
CA LYS A 151 -10.24 -3.16 4.79
C LYS A 151 -8.77 -3.55 4.86
N GLU A 152 -8.07 -3.45 3.72
CA GLU A 152 -6.61 -3.57 3.61
C GLU A 152 -6.05 -4.96 3.95
N PRO A 153 -6.54 -6.06 3.34
CA PRO A 153 -5.90 -7.36 3.49
C PRO A 153 -4.46 -7.37 2.96
N HIS A 154 -4.13 -6.49 2.02
CA HIS A 154 -2.81 -6.40 1.39
C HIS A 154 -2.31 -7.70 0.76
N TRP A 155 -3.21 -8.62 0.41
CA TRP A 155 -2.83 -9.93 -0.08
C TRP A 155 -2.11 -9.86 -1.44
N TRP A 156 -2.71 -9.18 -2.40
CA TRP A 156 -2.19 -9.09 -3.76
C TRP A 156 -0.77 -8.50 -3.85
N ALA A 157 -0.48 -7.51 -3.04
CA ALA A 157 0.76 -6.75 -3.11
C ALA A 157 1.80 -7.20 -2.09
N LEU A 158 1.41 -7.78 -0.96
CA LEU A 158 2.29 -8.01 0.17
C LEU A 158 2.25 -9.45 0.69
N ARG A 159 1.10 -9.90 1.21
CA ARG A 159 1.02 -11.18 1.96
C ARG A 159 1.43 -12.39 1.14
N ARG A 160 0.98 -12.51 -0.09
CA ARG A 160 1.34 -13.63 -0.97
C ARG A 160 2.84 -13.76 -1.27
N PHE A 161 3.62 -12.73 -0.94
CA PHE A 161 5.09 -12.75 -1.01
C PHE A 161 5.74 -12.98 0.36
N GLY A 162 5.00 -13.41 1.36
CA GLY A 162 5.49 -13.69 2.70
C GLY A 162 5.58 -12.48 3.63
N PHE A 163 5.06 -11.29 3.23
CA PHE A 163 4.98 -10.12 4.11
C PHE A 163 3.72 -10.18 4.96
N THR A 164 3.76 -11.01 6.00
CA THR A 164 2.61 -11.31 6.88
C THR A 164 2.39 -10.30 8.00
N ASP A 165 3.37 -9.44 8.27
CA ASP A 165 3.32 -8.45 9.36
C ASP A 165 2.41 -7.23 9.06
N THR A 166 1.70 -7.26 7.93
CA THR A 166 0.72 -6.22 7.64
C THR A 166 -0.48 -6.38 8.56
N PRO A 167 -0.88 -5.31 9.28
CA PRO A 167 -2.03 -5.38 10.16
C PRO A 167 -3.28 -5.70 9.36
N ILE A 168 -3.78 -6.85 9.54
CA ILE A 168 -5.18 -7.19 9.31
C ILE A 168 -5.86 -7.16 10.67
N HIS A 169 -7.15 -6.95 10.70
CA HIS A 169 -7.91 -7.05 11.93
C HIS A 169 -7.59 -8.39 12.60
N LYS A 170 -6.92 -8.34 13.74
CA LYS A 170 -6.51 -9.52 14.50
C LYS A 170 -7.69 -10.47 14.73
N ASP A 171 -8.85 -9.90 14.99
CA ASP A 171 -10.09 -10.65 15.22
C ASP A 171 -10.53 -11.44 13.98
N LEU A 172 -10.32 -10.90 12.77
CA LEU A 172 -10.65 -11.60 11.53
C LEU A 172 -9.71 -12.78 11.28
N VAL A 173 -8.42 -12.61 11.53
CA VAL A 173 -7.44 -13.71 11.40
C VAL A 173 -7.75 -14.82 12.40
N LEU A 174 -8.08 -14.46 13.63
CA LEU A 174 -8.49 -15.41 14.67
C LEU A 174 -9.81 -16.12 14.30
N HIS A 175 -10.76 -15.38 13.74
CA HIS A 175 -12.04 -15.95 13.28
C HIS A 175 -11.81 -16.99 12.18
N ILE A 176 -11.05 -16.66 11.13
CA ILE A 176 -10.72 -17.61 10.06
C ILE A 176 -10.03 -18.84 10.62
N ARG A 177 -9.03 -18.67 11.51
CA ARG A 177 -8.34 -19.79 12.15
C ARG A 177 -9.30 -20.69 12.93
N ASN A 178 -10.21 -20.09 13.71
CA ASN A 178 -11.16 -20.85 14.54
C ASN A 178 -12.16 -21.63 13.68
N GLU A 179 -12.60 -21.07 12.56
CA GLU A 179 -13.62 -21.70 11.71
C GLU A 179 -13.03 -22.71 10.71
N THR A 180 -11.84 -22.43 10.15
CA THR A 180 -11.25 -23.25 9.08
C THR A 180 -10.06 -24.08 9.53
N GLY A 181 -9.54 -23.82 10.75
CA GLY A 181 -8.26 -24.38 11.21
C GLY A 181 -7.04 -23.84 10.45
N GLN A 182 -7.25 -22.87 9.54
CA GLN A 182 -6.21 -22.38 8.66
C GLN A 182 -5.47 -21.18 9.28
N ASP A 183 -4.16 -21.31 9.40
CA ASP A 183 -3.27 -20.21 9.74
C ASP A 183 -3.11 -19.22 8.57
N ASP A 184 -2.57 -18.03 8.85
CA ASP A 184 -2.20 -17.04 7.83
C ASP A 184 -0.97 -17.57 7.04
N ASP A 185 -1.23 -18.42 6.07
CA ASP A 185 -0.25 -19.03 5.19
C ASP A 185 -0.01 -18.24 3.90
N SER A 186 -0.66 -17.07 3.77
CA SER A 186 -0.58 -16.22 2.58
C SER A 186 -1.10 -16.86 1.29
N SER A 187 -1.78 -17.99 1.38
CA SER A 187 -2.32 -18.72 0.23
C SER A 187 -3.49 -17.99 -0.42
N VAL A 188 -3.86 -18.41 -1.63
CA VAL A 188 -5.09 -17.97 -2.30
C VAL A 188 -6.31 -18.35 -1.47
N GLN A 189 -6.31 -19.55 -0.88
CA GLN A 189 -7.44 -19.99 -0.05
C GLN A 189 -7.59 -19.14 1.20
N TRP A 190 -6.49 -18.72 1.82
CA TRP A 190 -6.55 -17.76 2.92
C TRP A 190 -7.20 -16.44 2.48
N TYR A 191 -6.87 -15.92 1.30
CA TYR A 191 -7.47 -14.71 0.77
C TYR A 191 -8.98 -14.86 0.51
N LEU A 192 -9.40 -15.99 -0.04
CA LEU A 192 -10.83 -16.29 -0.27
C LEU A 192 -11.60 -16.42 1.06
N ASN A 193 -10.99 -17.06 2.06
CA ASN A 193 -11.60 -17.25 3.37
C ASN A 193 -11.82 -15.93 4.15
N LEU A 194 -11.07 -14.84 3.83
CA LEU A 194 -11.36 -13.53 4.38
C LEU A 194 -12.79 -13.05 4.14
N TYR A 195 -13.39 -13.51 3.05
CA TYR A 195 -14.71 -13.06 2.61
C TYR A 195 -15.80 -14.11 2.84
N LYS A 196 -15.46 -15.37 3.14
CA LYS A 196 -16.36 -16.51 3.18
C LYS A 196 -17.58 -16.22 4.08
N ASN A 197 -17.37 -15.99 5.34
CA ASN A 197 -18.45 -15.89 6.33
C ASN A 197 -19.07 -14.48 6.44
N GLN A 198 -18.35 -13.45 5.99
CA GLN A 198 -18.82 -12.07 6.06
C GLN A 198 -19.60 -11.62 4.83
N SER A 199 -19.43 -12.30 3.71
CA SER A 199 -19.93 -11.82 2.43
C SER A 199 -20.50 -12.90 1.53
N VAL A 200 -19.81 -14.02 1.37
CA VAL A 200 -20.20 -15.04 0.39
C VAL A 200 -21.59 -15.64 0.70
N GLU A 201 -21.87 -15.95 1.98
CA GLU A 201 -23.17 -16.44 2.39
C GLU A 201 -24.30 -15.42 2.16
N LEU A 202 -24.00 -14.13 2.34
CA LEU A 202 -24.97 -13.05 2.08
C LEU A 202 -25.21 -12.87 0.59
N ILE A 203 -24.18 -12.98 -0.24
CA ILE A 203 -24.28 -12.94 -1.70
C ILE A 203 -25.11 -14.11 -2.21
N GLN A 204 -24.94 -15.30 -1.66
CA GLN A 204 -25.74 -16.47 -2.01
C GLN A 204 -27.25 -16.27 -1.74
N LYS A 205 -27.59 -15.53 -0.69
CA LYS A 205 -28.98 -15.16 -0.35
C LYS A 205 -29.49 -13.96 -1.16
N ASN A 206 -28.62 -13.04 -1.54
CA ASN A 206 -28.94 -11.85 -2.33
C ASN A 206 -27.86 -11.60 -3.41
N PRO A 207 -28.07 -12.07 -4.65
CA PRO A 207 -27.10 -12.00 -5.75
C PRO A 207 -26.70 -10.58 -6.20
N LYS A 208 -27.42 -9.54 -5.76
CA LYS A 208 -27.10 -8.13 -6.08
C LYS A 208 -25.96 -7.58 -5.24
N LEU A 209 -25.66 -8.20 -4.10
CA LEU A 209 -24.66 -7.72 -3.17
C LEU A 209 -23.25 -7.82 -3.79
N ILE A 210 -22.43 -6.83 -3.48
CA ILE A 210 -21.02 -6.80 -3.87
C ILE A 210 -20.13 -6.50 -2.67
N PHE A 211 -18.86 -6.87 -2.79
CA PHE A 211 -17.81 -6.40 -1.89
C PHE A 211 -16.56 -5.99 -2.68
N GLY A 212 -15.65 -5.28 -2.03
CA GLY A 212 -14.41 -4.81 -2.63
C GLY A 212 -13.17 -5.14 -1.79
N ASP A 213 -11.99 -4.94 -2.38
CA ASP A 213 -10.70 -4.94 -1.70
C ASP A 213 -10.13 -3.52 -1.68
N ALA A 214 -9.95 -2.95 -0.49
CA ALA A 214 -9.42 -1.58 -0.34
C ALA A 214 -7.96 -1.56 0.13
N SER A 215 -7.14 -2.45 -0.39
CA SER A 215 -5.70 -2.51 -0.11
C SER A 215 -4.95 -1.41 -0.87
N ILE A 216 -4.55 -0.37 -0.15
CA ILE A 216 -3.84 0.78 -0.73
C ILE A 216 -2.49 0.43 -1.36
N SER A 217 -1.88 -0.70 -1.00
CA SER A 217 -0.65 -1.21 -1.59
C SER A 217 -0.84 -1.70 -3.03
N ASN A 218 -2.06 -1.95 -3.46
CA ASN A 218 -2.34 -2.47 -4.79
C ASN A 218 -2.01 -1.45 -5.90
N LEU A 219 -2.01 -0.15 -5.61
CA LEU A 219 -1.70 0.88 -6.62
C LEU A 219 -0.28 0.70 -7.20
N TRP A 220 0.70 0.41 -6.36
CA TRP A 220 2.10 0.24 -6.76
C TRP A 220 2.62 -1.20 -6.69
N GLY A 221 1.90 -2.10 -6.10
CA GLY A 221 2.02 -3.56 -6.14
C GLY A 221 3.42 -4.16 -6.25
N LEU A 222 3.59 -5.03 -7.21
CA LEU A 222 4.74 -5.91 -7.41
C LEU A 222 6.11 -5.23 -7.52
N GLY A 223 6.18 -3.97 -7.91
CA GLY A 223 7.44 -3.29 -8.15
C GLY A 223 8.33 -3.12 -6.92
N ILE A 224 7.76 -3.22 -5.72
CA ILE A 224 8.51 -2.99 -4.47
C ILE A 224 9.42 -4.18 -4.14
N TYR A 225 9.13 -5.39 -4.64
CA TYR A 225 9.76 -6.62 -4.20
C TYR A 225 10.59 -7.28 -5.31
N ASN A 226 11.83 -6.85 -5.40
CA ASN A 226 12.92 -7.59 -6.06
C ASN A 226 12.60 -8.12 -7.47
N TRP A 227 11.77 -7.39 -8.26
CA TRP A 227 11.47 -7.81 -9.63
C TRP A 227 12.75 -8.09 -10.44
N LYS A 228 13.85 -7.39 -10.12
CA LYS A 228 15.18 -7.62 -10.72
C LYS A 228 15.72 -9.02 -10.52
N GLU A 229 15.43 -9.65 -9.38
CA GLU A 229 15.86 -11.03 -9.13
C GLU A 229 15.20 -12.01 -10.10
N HIS A 230 13.97 -11.73 -10.51
CA HIS A 230 13.22 -12.55 -11.43
C HIS A 230 13.43 -12.17 -12.90
N PHE A 231 13.78 -10.92 -13.15
CA PHE A 231 13.97 -10.36 -14.49
C PHE A 231 15.27 -9.54 -14.58
N PRO A 232 16.46 -10.13 -14.37
CA PRO A 232 17.73 -9.41 -14.25
C PRO A 232 18.12 -8.60 -15.50
N ASN A 233 17.66 -9.05 -16.67
CA ASN A 233 18.01 -8.44 -17.96
C ASN A 233 17.02 -7.34 -18.41
N GLN A 234 15.99 -7.03 -17.61
CA GLN A 234 15.03 -5.97 -17.94
C GLN A 234 15.50 -4.63 -17.36
N THR A 235 15.28 -3.54 -18.11
CA THR A 235 15.58 -2.17 -17.66
C THR A 235 14.48 -1.62 -16.76
N ASP A 236 13.25 -2.08 -16.95
CA ASP A 236 12.06 -1.68 -16.19
C ASP A 236 11.29 -2.91 -15.71
N PRO A 237 10.40 -2.76 -14.72
CA PRO A 237 9.50 -3.85 -14.32
C PRO A 237 8.68 -4.35 -15.52
N PRO A 238 8.81 -5.62 -15.91
CA PRO A 238 8.09 -6.14 -17.09
C PRO A 238 6.62 -6.49 -16.81
N VAL A 239 6.26 -6.57 -15.53
CA VAL A 239 4.95 -7.03 -15.05
C VAL A 239 4.52 -6.17 -13.87
N PHE A 240 3.25 -5.82 -13.82
CA PHE A 240 2.64 -5.08 -12.73
C PHE A 240 1.48 -5.86 -12.10
N LEU A 241 1.01 -5.39 -10.95
CA LEU A 241 -0.14 -6.00 -10.30
C LEU A 241 -1.41 -5.88 -11.15
N SER A 242 -1.53 -4.81 -11.93
CA SER A 242 -2.61 -4.64 -12.92
C SER A 242 -2.71 -5.79 -13.89
N ASP A 243 -1.56 -6.28 -14.41
CA ASP A 243 -1.54 -7.42 -15.34
C ASP A 243 -2.12 -8.68 -14.68
N LEU A 244 -1.77 -8.94 -13.41
CA LEU A 244 -2.21 -10.12 -12.70
C LEU A 244 -3.69 -10.07 -12.33
N ILE A 245 -4.17 -8.97 -11.75
CA ILE A 245 -5.58 -8.82 -11.40
C ILE A 245 -6.45 -8.86 -12.66
N HIS A 246 -6.01 -8.26 -13.76
CA HIS A 246 -6.71 -8.32 -15.02
C HIS A 246 -6.75 -9.75 -15.61
N ALA A 247 -5.68 -10.51 -15.48
CA ALA A 247 -5.66 -11.90 -15.95
C ALA A 247 -6.66 -12.79 -15.20
N VAL A 248 -6.89 -12.49 -13.91
CA VAL A 248 -7.88 -13.18 -13.07
C VAL A 248 -9.28 -12.64 -13.31
N GLN A 249 -9.42 -11.32 -13.42
CA GLN A 249 -10.72 -10.64 -13.46
C GLN A 249 -10.67 -9.43 -14.41
N PRO A 250 -10.82 -9.64 -15.72
CA PRO A 250 -10.72 -8.57 -16.72
C PRO A 250 -11.76 -7.45 -16.57
N THR A 251 -12.88 -7.76 -15.95
CA THR A 251 -14.02 -6.84 -15.75
C THR A 251 -14.01 -6.12 -14.41
N ALA A 252 -12.97 -6.31 -13.57
CA ALA A 252 -12.89 -5.68 -12.27
C ALA A 252 -13.01 -4.14 -12.37
N LYS A 253 -13.81 -3.54 -11.50
CA LYS A 253 -13.91 -2.09 -11.35
C LYS A 253 -12.77 -1.59 -10.47
N ILE A 254 -12.08 -0.55 -10.92
CA ILE A 254 -10.93 0.01 -10.22
C ILE A 254 -11.26 1.42 -9.72
N THR A 255 -11.06 1.70 -8.44
CA THR A 255 -11.25 3.02 -7.87
C THR A 255 -9.96 3.53 -7.26
N VAL A 256 -9.65 4.82 -7.45
CA VAL A 256 -8.43 5.44 -6.95
C VAL A 256 -8.75 6.82 -6.40
N ILE A 257 -8.37 7.10 -5.14
CA ILE A 257 -8.43 8.45 -4.59
C ILE A 257 -7.02 9.01 -4.45
N LEU A 258 -6.80 10.16 -5.07
CA LEU A 258 -5.52 10.88 -5.09
C LEU A 258 -5.57 12.11 -4.17
N ARG A 259 -4.43 12.71 -3.97
CA ARG A 259 -4.23 13.95 -3.20
C ARG A 259 -3.07 14.71 -3.82
N ASP A 260 -3.04 16.05 -3.65
CA ASP A 260 -1.84 16.84 -3.91
C ASP A 260 -0.60 16.11 -3.37
N PRO A 261 0.35 15.70 -4.23
CA PRO A 261 1.48 14.89 -3.82
C PRO A 261 2.40 15.60 -2.80
N VAL A 262 2.44 16.93 -2.79
CA VAL A 262 3.14 17.73 -1.78
C VAL A 262 2.48 17.54 -0.41
N GLU A 263 1.16 17.69 -0.35
CA GLU A 263 0.39 17.48 0.87
C GLU A 263 0.38 16.02 1.32
N LYS A 264 0.40 15.08 0.38
CA LYS A 264 0.51 13.65 0.67
C LYS A 264 1.85 13.34 1.37
N LEU A 265 2.97 13.83 0.83
CA LEU A 265 4.29 13.60 1.40
C LEU A 265 4.41 14.22 2.79
N TRP A 266 3.95 15.47 2.97
CA TRP A 266 3.90 16.15 4.27
C TRP A 266 3.07 15.37 5.29
N THR A 267 1.86 14.94 4.91
CA THR A 267 0.99 14.15 5.79
C THR A 267 1.62 12.81 6.17
N THR A 268 2.32 12.17 5.24
CA THR A 268 3.05 10.92 5.50
C THR A 268 4.18 11.14 6.50
N TYR A 269 4.92 12.24 6.36
CA TYR A 269 5.97 12.62 7.29
C TYR A 269 5.42 12.87 8.70
N MET A 270 4.32 13.61 8.82
CA MET A 270 3.69 13.98 10.09
C MET A 270 3.08 12.81 10.87
N LEU A 271 2.95 11.63 10.27
CA LEU A 271 2.51 10.43 10.97
C LEU A 271 3.59 9.77 11.80
N ARG A 272 4.83 10.12 11.59
CA ARG A 272 5.93 9.54 12.37
C ARG A 272 5.82 9.95 13.82
N ARG A 273 6.12 9.02 14.72
CA ARG A 273 6.10 9.24 16.17
C ARG A 273 7.43 9.76 16.74
N SER A 274 8.43 10.00 15.89
CA SER A 274 9.74 10.48 16.35
C SER A 274 9.63 11.88 16.95
N VAL A 275 10.30 12.10 18.07
CA VAL A 275 10.31 13.35 18.83
C VAL A 275 10.93 14.52 18.06
N THR A 276 11.77 14.23 17.06
CA THR A 276 12.55 15.22 16.28
C THR A 276 11.90 15.64 14.97
N GLN A 277 10.60 15.43 14.82
CA GLN A 277 9.87 15.80 13.59
C GLN A 277 9.51 17.29 13.63
N ASP A 278 10.22 18.08 12.85
CA ASP A 278 9.95 19.50 12.63
C ASP A 278 10.06 19.85 11.14
N SER A 279 9.81 21.12 10.81
CA SER A 279 9.85 21.60 9.42
C SER A 279 11.27 21.60 8.85
N SER A 280 12.29 21.76 9.69
CA SER A 280 13.71 21.73 9.28
C SER A 280 14.18 20.34 8.92
N THR A 281 13.84 19.36 9.77
CA THR A 281 14.15 17.94 9.47
C THR A 281 13.37 17.46 8.24
N PHE A 282 12.16 17.95 8.01
CA PHE A 282 11.42 17.67 6.78
C PHE A 282 12.08 18.29 5.54
N ASP A 283 12.61 19.52 5.63
CA ASP A 283 13.34 20.14 4.51
C ASP A 283 14.60 19.37 4.17
N THR A 284 15.41 19.06 5.17
CA THR A 284 16.63 18.24 5.01
C THR A 284 16.31 16.89 4.35
N TYR A 285 15.23 16.29 4.78
CA TYR A 285 14.75 15.04 4.25
C TYR A 285 14.29 15.14 2.80
N THR A 286 13.53 16.17 2.47
CA THR A 286 13.05 16.46 1.12
C THR A 286 14.21 16.68 0.17
N ASN A 287 15.23 17.47 0.56
CA ASN A 287 16.43 17.69 -0.23
C ASN A 287 17.14 16.37 -0.54
N ARG A 288 17.26 15.47 0.44
CA ARG A 288 17.86 14.14 0.26
C ARG A 288 17.04 13.28 -0.70
N LEU A 289 15.70 13.29 -0.57
CA LEU A 289 14.81 12.55 -1.45
C LEU A 289 14.96 12.99 -2.91
N ILE A 290 14.92 14.30 -3.16
CA ILE A 290 15.04 14.86 -4.52
C ILE A 290 16.44 14.59 -5.10
N LYS A 291 17.50 14.75 -4.30
CA LYS A 291 18.88 14.44 -4.74
C LYS A 291 19.03 12.96 -5.14
N ASN A 292 18.47 12.06 -4.36
CA ASN A 292 18.55 10.62 -4.65
C ASN A 292 17.71 10.24 -5.87
N ALA A 293 16.54 10.85 -6.05
CA ALA A 293 15.73 10.68 -7.24
C ALA A 293 16.50 11.12 -8.49
N ALA A 294 17.07 12.33 -8.49
CA ALA A 294 17.87 12.83 -9.59
C ALA A 294 19.10 11.94 -9.90
N LYS A 295 19.77 11.41 -8.86
CA LYS A 295 20.87 10.46 -9.05
C LYS A 295 20.40 9.15 -9.70
N CYS A 296 19.27 8.62 -9.29
CA CYS A 296 18.72 7.40 -9.90
C CYS A 296 18.31 7.66 -11.37
N GLU A 297 17.59 8.76 -11.63
CA GLU A 297 17.12 9.13 -12.97
C GLU A 297 18.25 9.49 -13.95
N SER A 298 19.45 9.82 -13.45
CA SER A 298 20.63 10.02 -14.32
C SER A 298 21.19 8.71 -14.89
N ILE A 299 20.80 7.56 -14.37
CA ILE A 299 21.29 6.23 -14.75
C ILE A 299 20.16 5.35 -15.28
N HIS A 300 18.97 5.49 -14.70
CA HIS A 300 17.83 4.62 -14.93
C HIS A 300 16.58 5.42 -15.32
N THR A 301 15.57 4.72 -15.81
CA THR A 301 14.28 5.31 -16.08
C THR A 301 13.56 5.73 -14.78
N PRO A 302 12.66 6.72 -14.81
CA PRO A 302 11.84 7.06 -13.64
C PRO A 302 11.01 5.89 -13.13
N LEU A 303 10.56 5.01 -14.03
CA LEU A 303 9.81 3.80 -13.69
C LEU A 303 10.67 2.83 -12.88
N TYR A 304 11.91 2.59 -13.31
CA TYR A 304 12.89 1.81 -12.54
C TYR A 304 13.08 2.40 -11.14
N CYS A 305 13.32 3.72 -11.06
CA CYS A 305 13.57 4.41 -9.79
C CYS A 305 12.36 4.36 -8.84
N ALA A 306 11.15 4.36 -9.38
CA ALA A 306 9.93 4.23 -8.61
C ALA A 306 9.73 2.82 -8.02
N PHE A 307 10.22 1.79 -8.73
CA PHE A 307 9.98 0.39 -8.42
C PHE A 307 11.21 -0.36 -7.90
N THR A 308 12.29 0.34 -7.56
CA THR A 308 13.46 -0.28 -6.94
C THR A 308 13.85 0.44 -5.65
N ASN A 309 14.70 -0.24 -4.86
CA ASN A 309 15.24 0.36 -3.64
C ASN A 309 16.48 1.20 -3.90
N GLU A 310 17.04 1.18 -5.11
CA GLU A 310 18.31 1.85 -5.44
C GLU A 310 18.20 3.37 -5.30
N ALA A 311 17.06 3.96 -5.62
CA ALA A 311 16.83 5.39 -5.39
C ALA A 311 16.93 5.79 -3.91
N MET A 312 16.76 4.83 -2.98
CA MET A 312 16.62 5.15 -1.55
C MET A 312 17.01 4.01 -0.61
N PRO A 313 18.27 3.56 -0.59
CA PRO A 313 18.64 2.32 0.10
C PRO A 313 18.47 2.33 1.61
N VAL A 314 18.37 3.49 2.27
CA VAL A 314 18.44 3.59 3.75
C VAL A 314 17.41 4.56 4.35
N SER A 315 16.46 5.07 3.57
CA SER A 315 15.54 6.09 4.09
C SER A 315 14.22 5.51 4.56
N PRO A 316 13.75 5.88 5.76
CA PRO A 316 12.42 5.50 6.24
C PRO A 316 11.25 6.13 5.43
N LEU A 317 11.51 7.10 4.52
CA LEU A 317 10.57 7.57 3.50
C LEU A 317 10.83 6.94 2.12
N ARG A 318 11.43 5.78 2.12
CA ARG A 318 11.73 4.95 0.98
C ARG A 318 10.60 5.01 -0.05
N ASN A 319 10.92 5.37 -1.27
CA ASN A 319 9.97 5.55 -2.37
C ASN A 319 8.76 6.46 -2.10
N LYS A 320 8.68 7.12 -0.93
CA LYS A 320 7.53 8.00 -0.60
C LYS A 320 7.43 9.21 -1.52
N LEU A 321 8.55 9.67 -2.08
CA LEU A 321 8.55 10.72 -3.10
C LEU A 321 7.85 10.20 -4.38
N TYR A 322 8.28 9.02 -4.89
CA TYR A 322 7.69 8.42 -6.09
C TYR A 322 6.25 7.95 -5.88
N GLU A 323 5.85 7.58 -4.66
CA GLU A 323 4.43 7.28 -4.38
C GLU A 323 3.48 8.46 -4.67
N GLY A 324 4.01 9.67 -4.80
CA GLY A 324 3.27 10.85 -5.26
C GLY A 324 3.33 11.07 -6.78
N VAL A 325 4.15 10.31 -7.50
CA VAL A 325 4.24 10.36 -8.98
C VAL A 325 3.19 9.41 -9.57
N PHE A 326 1.93 9.76 -9.38
CA PHE A 326 0.79 8.89 -9.67
C PHE A 326 0.70 8.43 -11.12
N VAL A 327 1.17 9.24 -12.07
CA VAL A 327 1.13 8.92 -13.50
C VAL A 327 1.89 7.64 -13.84
N LEU A 328 3.00 7.33 -13.13
CA LEU A 328 3.78 6.12 -13.36
C LEU A 328 2.99 4.84 -13.05
N TYR A 329 2.14 4.91 -12.04
CA TYR A 329 1.32 3.77 -11.61
C TYR A 329 0.00 3.70 -12.37
N LEU A 330 -0.73 4.81 -12.46
CA LEU A 330 -2.05 4.83 -13.09
C LEU A 330 -2.01 4.50 -14.57
N ARG A 331 -0.92 4.84 -15.27
CA ARG A 331 -0.74 4.45 -16.65
C ARG A 331 -0.85 2.94 -16.83
N GLU A 332 -0.15 2.17 -16.00
CA GLU A 332 -0.14 0.71 -16.05
C GLU A 332 -1.54 0.12 -15.84
N TRP A 333 -2.30 0.69 -14.90
CA TRP A 333 -3.68 0.29 -14.68
C TRP A 333 -4.60 0.65 -15.84
N ILE A 334 -4.46 1.86 -16.39
CA ILE A 334 -5.28 2.34 -17.52
C ILE A 334 -4.98 1.56 -18.80
N GLU A 335 -3.71 1.23 -19.05
CA GLU A 335 -3.32 0.43 -20.21
C GLU A 335 -3.92 -0.97 -20.20
N VAL A 336 -4.07 -1.55 -19.01
CA VAL A 336 -4.56 -2.92 -18.83
C VAL A 336 -6.08 -2.98 -18.80
N PHE A 337 -6.71 -2.15 -17.96
CA PHE A 337 -8.17 -2.19 -17.72
C PHE A 337 -8.97 -1.28 -18.66
N GLY A 338 -8.31 -0.34 -19.32
CA GLY A 338 -8.98 0.74 -20.05
C GLY A 338 -9.55 1.81 -19.11
N SER A 339 -9.60 3.06 -19.58
CA SER A 339 -10.05 4.21 -18.78
C SER A 339 -11.49 4.10 -18.27
N LYS A 340 -12.36 3.36 -18.95
CA LYS A 340 -13.77 3.15 -18.55
C LYS A 340 -13.92 2.33 -17.26
N ASN A 341 -12.96 1.45 -16.99
CA ASN A 341 -12.95 0.60 -15.82
C ASN A 341 -12.14 1.16 -14.64
N ILE A 342 -11.75 2.45 -14.74
CA ILE A 342 -10.99 3.12 -13.68
C ILE A 342 -11.66 4.44 -13.32
N HIS A 343 -12.09 4.57 -12.07
CA HIS A 343 -12.64 5.79 -11.50
C HIS A 343 -11.59 6.48 -10.62
N VAL A 344 -11.17 7.68 -11.01
CA VAL A 344 -10.18 8.47 -10.27
C VAL A 344 -10.86 9.69 -9.69
N LEU A 345 -10.66 9.95 -8.38
CA LEU A 345 -11.13 11.14 -7.70
C LEU A 345 -10.02 11.76 -6.85
N ARG A 346 -10.16 13.06 -6.49
CA ARG A 346 -9.24 13.73 -5.57
C ARG A 346 -9.88 13.88 -4.19
N ILE A 347 -9.05 13.78 -3.16
CA ILE A 347 -9.50 14.07 -1.78
C ILE A 347 -9.97 15.51 -1.64
N GLU A 348 -9.45 16.43 -2.43
CA GLU A 348 -9.85 17.84 -2.45
C GLU A 348 -11.32 17.94 -2.87
N ASP A 349 -11.72 17.25 -3.96
CA ASP A 349 -13.10 17.21 -4.46
C ASP A 349 -14.01 16.47 -3.48
N TRP A 350 -13.55 15.33 -2.94
CA TRP A 350 -14.24 14.61 -1.87
C TRP A 350 -14.53 15.47 -0.63
N LYS A 351 -13.64 16.37 -0.26
CA LYS A 351 -13.85 17.27 0.89
C LYS A 351 -14.78 18.42 0.58
N SER A 352 -14.75 18.96 -0.64
CA SER A 352 -15.56 20.10 -1.04
C SER A 352 -16.99 19.73 -1.40
N ASN A 353 -17.20 18.58 -2.04
CA ASN A 353 -18.52 18.09 -2.46
C ASN A 353 -18.65 16.56 -2.33
N PRO A 354 -18.71 16.04 -1.10
CA PRO A 354 -18.71 14.58 -0.86
C PRO A 354 -19.94 13.87 -1.42
N ILE A 355 -21.10 14.55 -1.50
CA ILE A 355 -22.33 13.96 -2.06
C ILE A 355 -22.11 13.64 -3.54
N ASN A 356 -21.72 14.63 -4.32
CA ASN A 356 -21.51 14.46 -5.76
C ASN A 356 -20.43 13.40 -6.07
N GLU A 357 -19.34 13.38 -5.31
CA GLU A 357 -18.30 12.36 -5.50
C GLU A 357 -18.79 10.95 -5.11
N LEU A 358 -19.62 10.83 -4.08
CA LEU A 358 -20.24 9.55 -3.69
C LEU A 358 -21.23 9.07 -4.74
N GLU A 359 -22.10 9.95 -5.26
CA GLU A 359 -23.02 9.63 -6.35
C GLU A 359 -22.29 9.15 -7.61
N ARG A 360 -21.21 9.84 -7.99
CA ARG A 360 -20.38 9.44 -9.12
C ARG A 360 -19.76 8.06 -8.93
N LEU A 361 -19.30 7.76 -7.71
CA LEU A 361 -18.73 6.46 -7.37
C LEU A 361 -19.81 5.36 -7.37
N ILE A 362 -20.98 5.61 -6.80
CA ILE A 362 -22.16 4.72 -6.81
C ILE A 362 -22.53 4.38 -8.26
N LYS A 363 -22.68 5.40 -9.11
CA LYS A 363 -22.97 5.22 -10.53
C LYS A 363 -21.89 4.42 -11.25
N TYR A 364 -20.61 4.72 -10.97
CA TYR A 364 -19.48 4.01 -11.58
C TYR A 364 -19.46 2.52 -11.20
N LEU A 365 -19.78 2.20 -9.96
CA LEU A 365 -19.91 0.83 -9.47
C LEU A 365 -21.23 0.17 -9.92
N GLU A 366 -22.05 0.88 -10.71
CA GLU A 366 -23.34 0.41 -11.22
C GLU A 366 -24.33 0.07 -10.12
N LEU A 367 -24.19 0.67 -8.93
CA LEU A 367 -25.09 0.54 -7.81
C LEU A 367 -26.37 1.35 -8.01
N ASP A 368 -27.46 0.93 -7.36
CA ASP A 368 -28.70 1.67 -7.39
C ASP A 368 -28.52 3.07 -6.75
N PRO A 369 -29.10 4.13 -7.34
CA PRO A 369 -28.95 5.47 -6.78
C PRO A 369 -29.62 5.57 -5.40
N LEU A 370 -29.01 6.33 -4.49
CA LEU A 370 -29.57 6.57 -3.16
C LEU A 370 -30.36 7.89 -3.12
N PRO A 371 -31.43 7.96 -2.30
CA PRO A 371 -32.12 9.22 -2.02
C PRO A 371 -31.17 10.27 -1.44
N THR A 372 -31.38 11.55 -1.78
CA THR A 372 -30.54 12.68 -1.30
C THR A 372 -30.45 12.73 0.23
N GLU A 373 -31.51 12.40 0.94
CA GLU A 373 -31.50 12.36 2.41
C GLU A 373 -30.56 11.28 2.94
N THR A 374 -30.55 10.09 2.30
CA THR A 374 -29.64 9.00 2.63
C THR A 374 -28.19 9.40 2.36
N LEU A 375 -27.90 10.01 1.21
CA LEU A 375 -26.57 10.52 0.88
C LEU A 375 -26.10 11.57 1.91
N ASN A 376 -26.98 12.51 2.29
CA ASN A 376 -26.67 13.49 3.33
C ASN A 376 -26.35 12.83 4.67
N SER A 377 -27.11 11.82 5.06
CA SER A 377 -26.86 11.04 6.28
C SER A 377 -25.52 10.34 6.24
N ILE A 378 -25.17 9.70 5.12
CA ILE A 378 -23.90 9.01 4.93
C ILE A 378 -22.71 9.98 5.03
N VAL A 379 -22.73 11.10 4.30
CA VAL A 379 -21.61 12.03 4.26
C VAL A 379 -21.44 12.84 5.54
N SER A 380 -22.52 13.02 6.32
CA SER A 380 -22.49 13.72 7.62
C SER A 380 -21.84 12.89 8.75
N ARG A 381 -21.66 11.60 8.56
CA ARG A 381 -20.96 10.73 9.53
C ARG A 381 -19.54 11.27 9.79
N SER A 382 -19.09 11.10 11.02
CA SER A 382 -17.75 11.53 11.45
C SER A 382 -16.65 11.03 10.50
N LYS A 383 -15.71 11.90 10.18
CA LYS A 383 -14.54 11.54 9.38
C LYS A 383 -13.68 10.52 10.12
N ILE A 384 -13.35 9.42 9.43
CA ILE A 384 -12.55 8.35 10.00
C ILE A 384 -11.07 8.57 9.70
N ASN A 385 -10.22 8.09 10.61
CA ASN A 385 -8.76 8.10 10.50
C ASN A 385 -8.16 9.51 10.34
N VAL A 386 -8.75 10.50 11.00
CA VAL A 386 -8.21 11.87 11.07
C VAL A 386 -6.92 11.87 11.91
N ASN A 387 -5.83 12.42 11.38
CA ASN A 387 -4.56 12.49 12.10
C ASN A 387 -4.65 13.44 13.31
N LYS A 388 -4.96 12.86 14.48
CA LYS A 388 -5.04 13.59 15.76
C LYS A 388 -3.70 14.22 16.18
N TYR A 389 -2.57 13.63 15.77
CA TYR A 389 -1.22 14.11 16.11
C TYR A 389 -0.81 15.33 15.30
N ALA A 390 -1.21 15.42 14.03
CA ALA A 390 -0.94 16.61 13.20
C ALA A 390 -1.61 17.87 13.77
N LYS A 391 -2.84 17.74 14.27
CA LYS A 391 -3.56 18.85 14.92
C LYS A 391 -2.88 19.34 16.21
N LYS A 392 -2.25 18.44 16.98
CA LYS A 392 -1.58 18.80 18.24
C LYS A 392 -0.24 19.52 18.06
N ARG A 393 0.43 19.34 16.91
CA ARG A 393 1.80 19.85 16.71
C ARG A 393 1.87 21.25 16.14
N ASN A 394 0.79 21.79 15.60
CA ASN A 394 0.68 23.13 14.96
C ASN A 394 1.87 23.47 14.03
N MET A 395 2.42 22.43 13.34
CA MET A 395 3.58 22.58 12.48
C MET A 395 3.15 22.80 11.04
N THR A 396 3.83 23.69 10.37
CA THR A 396 3.61 24.03 8.96
C THR A 396 4.84 23.69 8.14
N MET A 397 4.64 23.19 6.92
CA MET A 397 5.72 23.01 5.97
C MET A 397 6.32 24.36 5.58
N TRP A 398 7.64 24.48 5.57
CA TRP A 398 8.28 25.69 5.06
C TRP A 398 7.91 25.96 3.60
N GLN A 399 7.69 27.22 3.27
CA GLN A 399 7.32 27.61 1.91
C GLN A 399 8.43 27.27 0.89
N SER A 400 9.70 27.35 1.29
CA SER A 400 10.83 26.93 0.47
C SER A 400 10.79 25.43 0.14
N THR A 401 10.48 24.60 1.13
CA THR A 401 10.32 23.15 0.94
C THR A 401 9.15 22.84 0.03
N ARG A 402 8.02 23.52 0.22
CA ARG A 402 6.85 23.42 -0.65
C ARG A 402 7.19 23.71 -2.10
N LYS A 403 7.87 24.82 -2.38
CA LYS A 403 8.31 25.20 -3.74
C LYS A 403 9.23 24.14 -4.38
N LYS A 404 10.15 23.53 -3.62
CA LYS A 404 11.01 22.43 -4.11
C LYS A 404 10.18 21.23 -4.53
N LEU A 405 9.22 20.81 -3.70
CA LEU A 405 8.34 19.68 -3.98
C LEU A 405 7.41 19.98 -5.16
N GLN A 406 6.85 21.19 -5.23
CA GLN A 406 6.06 21.62 -6.38
C GLN A 406 6.87 21.59 -7.67
N LYS A 407 8.12 22.08 -7.67
CA LYS A 407 9.02 22.00 -8.83
C LYS A 407 9.26 20.54 -9.25
N PHE A 408 9.43 19.62 -8.28
CA PHE A 408 9.62 18.20 -8.57
C PHE A 408 8.35 17.54 -9.15
N TYR A 409 7.18 17.80 -8.56
CA TYR A 409 5.94 17.12 -8.96
C TYR A 409 5.25 17.75 -10.18
N ARG A 410 5.48 19.03 -10.49
CA ARG A 410 4.80 19.75 -11.58
C ARG A 410 4.81 18.99 -12.92
N PRO A 411 5.94 18.53 -13.47
CA PRO A 411 5.93 17.82 -14.76
C PRO A 411 5.13 16.51 -14.68
N TRP A 412 5.22 15.80 -13.57
CA TRP A 412 4.48 14.56 -13.37
C TRP A 412 2.97 14.76 -13.26
N ASN A 413 2.57 15.82 -12.57
CA ASN A 413 1.16 16.20 -12.44
C ASN A 413 0.60 16.65 -13.80
N GLN A 414 1.40 17.31 -14.63
CA GLN A 414 1.01 17.67 -15.97
C GLN A 414 0.75 16.42 -16.85
N HIS A 415 1.67 15.46 -16.82
CA HIS A 415 1.45 14.18 -17.51
C HIS A 415 0.25 13.39 -16.94
N LEU A 416 0.00 13.50 -15.64
CA LEU A 416 -1.19 12.90 -15.04
C LEU A 416 -2.47 13.56 -15.54
N SER A 417 -2.49 14.89 -15.64
CA SER A 417 -3.66 15.63 -16.16
C SER A 417 -3.93 15.30 -17.62
N GLU A 418 -2.90 15.13 -18.42
CA GLU A 418 -3.00 14.69 -19.82
C GLU A 418 -3.55 13.25 -19.90
N LEU A 419 -3.02 12.33 -19.09
CA LEU A 419 -3.47 10.93 -19.03
C LEU A 419 -4.95 10.82 -18.65
N LEU A 420 -5.38 11.61 -17.69
CA LEU A 420 -6.76 11.61 -17.17
C LEU A 420 -7.68 12.58 -17.92
N LYS A 421 -7.13 13.39 -18.84
CA LYS A 421 -7.85 14.44 -19.58
C LYS A 421 -8.60 15.42 -18.69
N ASP A 422 -7.99 15.80 -17.55
CA ASP A 422 -8.60 16.68 -16.57
C ASP A 422 -7.52 17.53 -15.86
N GLN A 423 -7.58 18.86 -16.09
CA GLN A 423 -6.58 19.81 -15.61
C GLN A 423 -6.53 19.92 -14.08
N LYS A 424 -7.58 19.51 -13.37
CA LYS A 424 -7.58 19.54 -11.89
C LYS A 424 -6.44 18.72 -11.26
N TYR A 425 -5.89 17.74 -11.97
CA TYR A 425 -4.79 16.90 -11.52
C TYR A 425 -3.40 17.56 -11.65
N THR A 426 -3.31 18.81 -12.09
CA THR A 426 -2.10 19.64 -12.01
C THR A 426 -1.88 20.18 -10.60
N TRP A 427 -2.95 20.31 -9.80
CA TRP A 427 -3.01 20.99 -8.48
C TRP A 427 -2.52 22.44 -8.51
N ASP A 428 -2.51 23.10 -9.68
CA ASP A 428 -2.30 24.55 -9.92
C ASP A 428 -1.08 25.15 -9.22
N TYR A 429 0.12 24.55 -9.33
CA TYR A 429 1.37 25.08 -8.80
C TYR A 429 2.57 25.13 -9.75
#